data_c2acc54027a4e3d75516c6c6c3b22075
#
_entry.id   c2acc54027a4e3d75516c6c6c3b22075
#
_cell.length_a   1.000
_cell.length_b   1.000
_cell.length_c   1.000
_cell.angle_alpha   90.00
_cell.angle_beta   90.00
_cell.angle_gamma   90.00
#
_symmetry.space_group_name_H-M   'P 1'
#
loop_
_entity.id
_entity.type
_entity.pdbx_description
1 polymer ?
#
loop_
_entity_poly.entity_id
_entity_poly.type
_entity_poly.pdbx_seq_one_letter_code
_entity_poly.pdbx_strand_id
1 'polypeptide(L)'
;MSVKLNTKYVVPFLNDNSYNDIRSEVEAAHAELHNGTGKGNDFLGWLSLPENYDRDEFARIKSSAEKIRKDSEVLVVIGIGGSYLGARAAIEFIKSQNYNLLRDGAPEIYFAGNTISSDSINELVRIIGDRDFSVNVISKSGTTTEPAVAFRIFREMLESKYGREEAAKRIYATTDRARGTLKALADEEGYETFVVPDDVGGRYSVLTAVGLLPIAVAGIDVDAIMQGAATAMNELCNPDLDKNDCYKYAATRNLLYRSGKKIEMMVSYEPAYTMMNEWFKQLYGESEGKENKGLFPASAIFSTDLHSMGQYIQQGERHLFETVVHFAKSKSEVEIKNEEGSADGLNFLAGKTVSFVNQKAFEGTLLAHTDGDVPNIVLEVEAMDEFNLGYLIYFLEKACAISGYLLGINPFDQPGVESYKKNMFALLGKPGYEDRKAELEARLN
;
A
#
# COMPACT_ATOMS: atom_id res chain seq x y z
N MET A 1 4.19 -19.71 -9.30
CA MET A 1 3.50 -18.44 -8.94
C MET A 1 3.28 -18.40 -7.43
N SER A 2 3.74 -17.34 -6.78
CA SER A 2 3.53 -17.13 -5.33
C SER A 2 2.13 -16.64 -4.99
N VAL A 3 1.44 -16.01 -5.94
CA VAL A 3 0.03 -15.62 -5.86
C VAL A 3 -0.75 -16.42 -6.88
N LYS A 4 -1.79 -17.13 -6.45
CA LYS A 4 -2.68 -17.90 -7.31
C LYS A 4 -4.11 -17.36 -7.20
N LEU A 5 -4.77 -17.24 -8.34
CA LEU A 5 -6.14 -16.77 -8.41
C LEU A 5 -7.11 -17.95 -8.42
N ASN A 6 -8.10 -17.89 -7.53
CA ASN A 6 -9.23 -18.80 -7.54
C ASN A 6 -10.53 -18.03 -7.78
N THR A 7 -11.15 -18.24 -8.92
CA THR A 7 -12.41 -17.59 -9.35
C THR A 7 -13.63 -18.50 -9.22
N LYS A 8 -13.51 -19.68 -8.60
CA LYS A 8 -14.59 -20.65 -8.47
C LYS A 8 -15.87 -20.03 -7.90
N TYR A 9 -15.74 -19.13 -6.94
CA TYR A 9 -16.83 -18.48 -6.23
C TYR A 9 -17.32 -17.17 -6.90
N VAL A 10 -16.80 -16.88 -8.09
CA VAL A 10 -17.26 -15.78 -8.96
C VAL A 10 -18.01 -16.31 -10.17
N VAL A 11 -17.59 -17.46 -10.71
CA VAL A 11 -18.18 -18.06 -11.92
C VAL A 11 -19.70 -18.11 -11.90
N PRO A 12 -20.40 -18.46 -10.80
CA PRO A 12 -21.87 -18.47 -10.76
C PRO A 12 -22.54 -17.13 -11.02
N PHE A 13 -21.80 -16.02 -10.92
CA PHE A 13 -22.29 -14.64 -11.11
C PHE A 13 -21.94 -14.06 -12.48
N LEU A 14 -21.26 -14.82 -13.34
CA LEU A 14 -20.85 -14.42 -14.68
C LEU A 14 -21.59 -15.27 -15.73
N ASN A 15 -21.69 -14.74 -16.95
CA ASN A 15 -22.17 -15.51 -18.08
C ASN A 15 -21.08 -16.47 -18.58
N ASP A 16 -21.47 -17.59 -19.16
CA ASP A 16 -20.55 -18.65 -19.63
C ASP A 16 -19.44 -18.16 -20.56
N ASN A 17 -19.70 -17.12 -21.36
CA ASN A 17 -18.72 -16.55 -22.30
C ASN A 17 -17.97 -15.33 -21.78
N SER A 18 -18.22 -14.87 -20.54
CA SER A 18 -17.69 -13.58 -20.02
C SER A 18 -16.17 -13.44 -20.20
N TYR A 19 -15.39 -14.48 -19.88
CA TYR A 19 -13.93 -14.44 -20.05
C TYR A 19 -13.50 -14.48 -21.52
N ASN A 20 -14.25 -15.13 -22.40
CA ASN A 20 -13.94 -15.10 -23.84
C ASN A 20 -14.24 -13.74 -24.44
N ASP A 21 -15.33 -13.10 -24.02
CA ASP A 21 -15.75 -11.79 -24.53
C ASP A 21 -14.75 -10.67 -24.16
N ILE A 22 -14.15 -10.73 -22.96
CA ILE A 22 -13.18 -9.71 -22.49
C ILE A 22 -11.74 -9.98 -22.96
N ARG A 23 -11.43 -11.16 -23.52
CA ARG A 23 -10.07 -11.59 -23.86
C ARG A 23 -9.33 -10.59 -24.77
N SER A 24 -9.96 -10.16 -25.84
CA SER A 24 -9.35 -9.21 -26.78
C SER A 24 -9.08 -7.84 -26.16
N GLU A 25 -9.91 -7.41 -25.20
CA GLU A 25 -9.70 -6.16 -24.46
C GLU A 25 -8.47 -6.30 -23.53
N VAL A 26 -8.30 -7.45 -22.89
CA VAL A 26 -7.13 -7.74 -22.03
C VAL A 26 -5.84 -7.77 -22.84
N GLU A 27 -5.87 -8.41 -24.02
CA GLU A 27 -4.73 -8.44 -24.94
C GLU A 27 -4.36 -7.03 -25.44
N ALA A 28 -5.35 -6.19 -25.73
CA ALA A 28 -5.13 -4.79 -26.09
C ALA A 28 -4.54 -3.98 -24.92
N ALA A 29 -5.09 -4.13 -23.70
CA ALA A 29 -4.56 -3.48 -22.51
C ALA A 29 -3.11 -3.91 -22.20
N HIS A 30 -2.79 -5.21 -22.39
CA HIS A 30 -1.42 -5.70 -22.31
C HIS A 30 -0.51 -4.98 -23.31
N ALA A 31 -0.93 -4.89 -24.57
CA ALA A 31 -0.15 -4.25 -25.62
C ALA A 31 0.05 -2.75 -25.34
N GLU A 32 -0.98 -2.05 -24.88
CA GLU A 32 -0.90 -0.64 -24.48
C GLU A 32 0.12 -0.44 -23.35
N LEU A 33 0.10 -1.28 -22.31
CA LEU A 33 1.00 -1.21 -21.17
C LEU A 33 2.46 -1.50 -21.58
N HIS A 34 2.69 -2.61 -22.28
CA HIS A 34 4.05 -3.06 -22.58
C HIS A 34 4.71 -2.32 -23.74
N ASN A 35 3.92 -1.78 -24.69
CA ASN A 35 4.44 -0.96 -25.79
C ASN A 35 4.53 0.54 -25.41
N GLY A 36 4.04 0.93 -24.21
CA GLY A 36 4.04 2.31 -23.77
C GLY A 36 3.18 3.23 -24.64
N THR A 37 2.07 2.71 -25.17
CA THR A 37 1.15 3.46 -26.06
C THR A 37 -0.14 3.88 -25.36
N GLY A 38 -0.38 3.39 -24.14
CA GLY A 38 -1.57 3.72 -23.35
C GLY A 38 -1.49 5.09 -22.68
N LYS A 39 -2.62 5.54 -22.16
CA LYS A 39 -2.70 6.79 -21.40
C LYS A 39 -1.78 6.72 -20.17
N GLY A 40 -1.02 7.80 -19.90
CA GLY A 40 -0.12 7.89 -18.75
C GLY A 40 1.21 7.14 -18.94
N ASN A 41 1.61 6.86 -20.15
CA ASN A 41 2.85 6.16 -20.49
C ASN A 41 4.14 6.84 -19.99
N ASP A 42 4.07 8.09 -19.52
CA ASP A 42 5.19 8.77 -18.84
C ASP A 42 5.49 8.17 -17.44
N PHE A 43 4.61 7.31 -16.91
CA PHE A 43 4.70 6.73 -15.56
C PHE A 43 4.80 5.19 -15.57
N LEU A 44 5.58 4.63 -16.47
CA LEU A 44 5.77 3.17 -16.61
C LEU A 44 7.08 2.63 -16.02
N GLY A 45 7.89 3.47 -15.36
CA GLY A 45 9.17 3.04 -14.79
C GLY A 45 9.05 1.88 -13.80
N TRP A 46 7.94 1.79 -13.06
CA TRP A 46 7.66 0.69 -12.13
C TRP A 46 7.58 -0.69 -12.82
N LEU A 47 7.18 -0.74 -14.10
CA LEU A 47 6.95 -2.00 -14.83
C LEU A 47 8.21 -2.85 -14.98
N SER A 48 9.36 -2.21 -15.17
CA SER A 48 10.66 -2.89 -15.29
C SER A 48 11.58 -2.68 -14.08
N LEU A 49 11.14 -1.89 -13.09
CA LEU A 49 11.91 -1.52 -11.91
C LEU A 49 12.52 -2.72 -11.17
N PRO A 50 11.83 -3.87 -10.98
CA PRO A 50 12.40 -4.99 -10.24
C PRO A 50 13.71 -5.54 -10.79
N GLU A 51 14.00 -5.33 -12.07
CA GLU A 51 15.28 -5.70 -12.69
C GLU A 51 16.17 -4.49 -13.02
N ASN A 52 15.57 -3.33 -13.32
CA ASN A 52 16.28 -2.16 -13.86
C ASN A 52 16.51 -1.05 -12.80
N TYR A 53 16.43 -1.35 -11.50
CA TYR A 53 16.72 -0.37 -10.47
C TYR A 53 18.21 0.00 -10.40
N ASP A 54 18.50 1.20 -9.91
CA ASP A 54 19.86 1.70 -9.66
C ASP A 54 20.53 0.87 -8.55
N ARG A 55 21.50 0.05 -8.91
CA ARG A 55 22.22 -0.85 -7.99
C ARG A 55 23.08 -0.10 -6.97
N ASP A 56 23.64 1.04 -7.37
CA ASP A 56 24.45 1.86 -6.49
C ASP A 56 23.58 2.58 -5.46
N GLU A 57 22.44 3.12 -5.87
CA GLU A 57 21.45 3.67 -4.94
C GLU A 57 20.92 2.60 -3.99
N PHE A 58 20.62 1.41 -4.49
CA PHE A 58 20.16 0.30 -3.65
C PHE A 58 21.20 -0.12 -2.60
N ALA A 59 22.48 -0.14 -2.96
CA ALA A 59 23.55 -0.38 -2.00
C ALA A 59 23.63 0.75 -0.96
N ARG A 60 23.46 2.02 -1.37
CA ARG A 60 23.41 3.16 -0.44
C ARG A 60 22.20 3.11 0.50
N ILE A 61 21.03 2.65 0.02
CA ILE A 61 19.84 2.41 0.87
C ILE A 61 20.20 1.45 2.00
N LYS A 62 20.84 0.32 1.70
CA LYS A 62 21.23 -0.69 2.71
C LYS A 62 22.26 -0.12 3.70
N SER A 63 23.28 0.57 3.21
CA SER A 63 24.31 1.17 4.11
C SER A 63 23.73 2.29 4.98
N SER A 64 22.82 3.11 4.45
CA SER A 64 22.14 4.14 5.24
C SER A 64 21.19 3.54 6.26
N ALA A 65 20.50 2.44 5.92
CA ALA A 65 19.66 1.71 6.87
C ALA A 65 20.49 1.15 8.04
N GLU A 66 21.66 0.56 7.77
CA GLU A 66 22.58 0.10 8.80
C GLU A 66 23.07 1.25 9.68
N LYS A 67 23.40 2.40 9.09
CA LYS A 67 23.80 3.60 9.84
C LYS A 67 22.66 4.08 10.75
N ILE A 68 21.45 4.20 10.24
CA ILE A 68 20.27 4.61 11.04
C ILE A 68 20.05 3.64 12.20
N ARG A 69 20.12 2.34 11.95
CA ARG A 69 19.96 1.30 13.00
C ARG A 69 21.01 1.39 14.09
N LYS A 70 22.22 1.85 13.77
CA LYS A 70 23.29 2.04 14.73
C LYS A 70 23.19 3.35 15.51
N ASP A 71 22.74 4.42 14.84
CA ASP A 71 22.81 5.77 15.36
C ASP A 71 21.51 6.24 16.04
N SER A 72 20.42 5.51 15.87
CA SER A 72 19.09 5.97 16.28
C SER A 72 18.25 4.87 16.92
N GLU A 73 17.52 5.23 17.97
CA GLU A 73 16.47 4.40 18.58
C GLU A 73 15.13 4.56 17.88
N VAL A 74 14.95 5.70 17.17
CA VAL A 74 13.71 6.04 16.45
C VAL A 74 14.04 6.53 15.04
N LEU A 75 13.28 6.05 14.06
CA LEU A 75 13.20 6.66 12.73
C LEU A 75 11.83 7.31 12.56
N VAL A 76 11.81 8.60 12.23
CA VAL A 76 10.59 9.31 11.81
C VAL A 76 10.55 9.36 10.30
N VAL A 77 9.60 8.67 9.70
CA VAL A 77 9.33 8.70 8.25
C VAL A 77 8.28 9.76 7.97
N ILE A 78 8.65 10.79 7.24
CA ILE A 78 7.77 11.93 6.94
C ILE A 78 7.32 11.87 5.50
N GLY A 79 6.02 11.61 5.29
CA GLY A 79 5.43 11.49 3.96
C GLY A 79 3.92 11.33 4.03
N ILE A 80 3.25 11.48 2.89
CA ILE A 80 1.79 11.29 2.76
C ILE A 80 1.47 10.44 1.53
N GLY A 81 0.35 9.70 1.58
CA GLY A 81 -0.06 8.83 0.50
C GLY A 81 0.99 7.79 0.16
N GLY A 82 1.40 7.69 -1.10
CA GLY A 82 2.43 6.73 -1.56
C GLY A 82 3.79 6.91 -0.89
N SER A 83 4.07 8.08 -0.33
CA SER A 83 5.33 8.33 0.39
C SER A 83 5.41 7.68 1.79
N TYR A 84 4.33 7.06 2.28
CA TYR A 84 4.37 6.33 3.55
C TYR A 84 3.61 5.01 3.55
N LEU A 85 2.47 4.92 2.82
CA LEU A 85 1.58 3.76 2.89
C LEU A 85 2.28 2.47 2.52
N GLY A 86 3.02 2.44 1.41
CA GLY A 86 3.70 1.23 0.95
C GLY A 86 4.76 0.73 1.94
N ALA A 87 5.57 1.65 2.49
CA ALA A 87 6.57 1.30 3.51
C ALA A 87 5.92 0.74 4.78
N ARG A 88 4.89 1.42 5.30
CA ARG A 88 4.16 0.98 6.47
C ARG A 88 3.48 -0.37 6.25
N ALA A 89 2.85 -0.54 5.10
CA ALA A 89 2.23 -1.80 4.71
C ALA A 89 3.22 -2.96 4.71
N ALA A 90 4.39 -2.78 4.11
CA ALA A 90 5.44 -3.78 4.07
C ALA A 90 5.98 -4.12 5.47
N ILE A 91 6.22 -3.12 6.31
CA ILE A 91 6.72 -3.31 7.67
C ILE A 91 5.71 -4.11 8.52
N GLU A 92 4.44 -3.69 8.51
CA GLU A 92 3.40 -4.39 9.29
C GLU A 92 3.11 -5.78 8.73
N PHE A 93 3.16 -5.98 7.41
CA PHE A 93 3.00 -7.29 6.78
C PHE A 93 4.08 -8.29 7.24
N ILE A 94 5.34 -7.87 7.26
CA ILE A 94 6.46 -8.76 7.62
C ILE A 94 6.61 -8.88 9.12
N LYS A 95 6.56 -7.78 9.87
CA LYS A 95 6.87 -7.76 11.31
C LYS A 95 5.64 -7.82 12.20
N SER A 96 4.59 -7.17 11.93
CA SER A 96 3.26 -7.04 12.52
C SER A 96 2.90 -5.59 12.87
N GLN A 97 1.64 -5.35 13.24
CA GLN A 97 1.16 -4.06 13.77
C GLN A 97 1.86 -3.64 15.09
N ASN A 98 2.45 -4.62 15.80
CA ASN A 98 3.17 -4.39 17.06
C ASN A 98 4.69 -4.22 16.84
N TYR A 99 5.12 -3.89 15.63
CA TYR A 99 6.53 -3.78 15.26
C TYR A 99 7.36 -3.01 16.28
N ASN A 100 6.91 -1.81 16.68
CA ASN A 100 7.66 -0.95 17.61
C ASN A 100 7.88 -1.58 19.01
N LEU A 101 7.06 -2.55 19.40
CA LEU A 101 7.23 -3.32 20.64
C LEU A 101 8.08 -4.57 20.46
N LEU A 102 8.16 -5.12 19.23
CA LEU A 102 8.79 -6.40 18.91
C LEU A 102 9.94 -6.24 17.89
N ARG A 103 10.61 -5.10 17.88
CA ARG A 103 11.53 -4.66 16.83
C ARG A 103 12.88 -5.37 16.73
N ASP A 104 13.18 -6.32 17.60
CA ASP A 104 14.41 -7.14 17.59
C ASP A 104 15.72 -6.33 17.46
N GLY A 105 15.81 -5.20 18.18
CA GLY A 105 16.98 -4.32 18.17
C GLY A 105 17.07 -3.31 17.01
N ALA A 106 16.12 -3.30 16.08
CA ALA A 106 15.97 -2.23 15.11
C ALA A 106 15.33 -0.97 15.75
N PRO A 107 15.46 0.25 15.15
CA PRO A 107 14.76 1.43 15.62
C PRO A 107 13.24 1.27 15.61
N GLU A 108 12.55 1.94 16.51
CA GLU A 108 11.13 2.18 16.36
C GLU A 108 10.89 3.05 15.12
N ILE A 109 9.85 2.75 14.35
CA ILE A 109 9.50 3.52 13.16
C ILE A 109 8.15 4.17 13.36
N TYR A 110 8.12 5.49 13.23
CA TYR A 110 6.91 6.29 13.29
C TYR A 110 6.72 7.07 12.00
N PHE A 111 5.46 7.25 11.62
CA PHE A 111 5.08 7.98 10.41
C PHE A 111 4.48 9.32 10.78
N ALA A 112 4.97 10.39 10.17
CA ALA A 112 4.52 11.77 10.36
C ALA A 112 4.25 12.44 9.00
N GLY A 113 3.55 13.58 9.01
CA GLY A 113 3.23 14.29 7.78
C GLY A 113 2.18 13.58 6.90
N ASN A 114 1.55 12.54 7.41
CA ASN A 114 0.38 11.89 6.84
C ASN A 114 -0.94 12.46 7.42
N THR A 115 -0.82 13.38 8.35
CA THR A 115 -1.90 14.16 8.97
C THR A 115 -1.38 15.53 9.38
N ILE A 116 -2.28 16.50 9.57
CA ILE A 116 -2.01 17.83 10.13
C ILE A 116 -2.64 17.99 11.53
N SER A 117 -2.84 16.88 12.23
CA SER A 117 -3.32 16.89 13.61
C SER A 117 -2.20 17.32 14.57
N SER A 118 -2.43 18.41 15.30
CA SER A 118 -1.51 18.86 16.37
C SER A 118 -1.32 17.81 17.44
N ASP A 119 -2.37 17.08 17.80
CA ASP A 119 -2.31 16.04 18.83
C ASP A 119 -1.40 14.89 18.41
N SER A 120 -1.53 14.42 17.16
CA SER A 120 -0.66 13.36 16.62
C SER A 120 0.81 13.78 16.58
N ILE A 121 1.10 15.03 16.21
CA ILE A 121 2.48 15.55 16.19
C ILE A 121 3.02 15.63 17.62
N ASN A 122 2.27 16.19 18.56
CA ASN A 122 2.68 16.31 19.96
C ASN A 122 2.87 14.95 20.64
N GLU A 123 2.00 13.98 20.32
CA GLU A 123 2.15 12.59 20.78
C GLU A 123 3.48 12.00 20.33
N LEU A 124 3.81 12.14 19.06
CA LEU A 124 5.06 11.62 18.52
C LEU A 124 6.29 12.33 19.11
N VAL A 125 6.24 13.65 19.30
CA VAL A 125 7.28 14.42 20.02
C VAL A 125 7.50 13.86 21.43
N ARG A 126 6.43 13.55 22.16
CA ARG A 126 6.52 12.95 23.51
C ARG A 126 7.04 11.52 23.48
N ILE A 127 6.65 10.73 22.47
CA ILE A 127 7.17 9.37 22.27
C ILE A 127 8.68 9.39 22.02
N ILE A 128 9.16 10.29 21.17
CA ILE A 128 10.59 10.42 20.90
C ILE A 128 11.35 10.84 22.17
N GLY A 129 10.85 11.86 22.86
CA GLY A 129 11.49 12.38 24.08
C GLY A 129 12.97 12.73 23.84
N ASP A 130 13.83 12.26 24.75
CA ASP A 130 15.27 12.48 24.68
C ASP A 130 16.05 11.41 23.91
N ARG A 131 15.36 10.44 23.28
CA ARG A 131 15.98 9.36 22.54
C ARG A 131 16.67 9.84 21.28
N ASP A 132 17.68 9.09 20.83
CA ASP A 132 18.33 9.35 19.55
C ASP A 132 17.42 8.99 18.38
N PHE A 133 17.30 9.91 17.44
CA PHE A 133 16.41 9.69 16.29
C PHE A 133 17.00 10.21 14.98
N SER A 134 16.53 9.66 13.89
CA SER A 134 16.75 10.09 12.51
C SER A 134 15.44 10.40 11.81
N VAL A 135 15.51 11.17 10.74
CA VAL A 135 14.36 11.54 9.91
C VAL A 135 14.59 11.08 8.47
N ASN A 136 13.62 10.38 7.90
CA ASN A 136 13.52 10.17 6.45
C ASN A 136 12.36 11.00 5.91
N VAL A 137 12.64 12.13 5.28
CA VAL A 137 11.64 12.98 4.64
C VAL A 137 11.48 12.60 3.19
N ILE A 138 10.23 12.29 2.79
CA ILE A 138 9.88 11.76 1.47
C ILE A 138 8.90 12.71 0.78
N SER A 139 9.39 13.49 -0.18
CA SER A 139 8.56 14.42 -0.96
C SER A 139 9.26 14.77 -2.27
N LYS A 140 8.66 14.45 -3.42
CA LYS A 140 9.24 14.77 -4.72
C LYS A 140 9.40 16.28 -4.93
N SER A 141 8.37 17.07 -4.67
CA SER A 141 8.40 18.54 -4.83
C SER A 141 8.98 19.28 -3.63
N GLY A 142 8.86 18.72 -2.43
CA GLY A 142 9.15 19.39 -1.16
C GLY A 142 8.10 20.42 -0.72
N THR A 143 7.01 20.59 -1.49
CA THR A 143 5.98 21.62 -1.24
C THR A 143 4.63 21.07 -0.79
N THR A 144 4.48 19.76 -0.68
CA THR A 144 3.27 19.14 -0.11
C THR A 144 3.15 19.58 1.34
N THR A 145 2.01 20.17 1.69
CA THR A 145 1.84 20.91 2.95
C THR A 145 2.08 20.05 4.17
N GLU A 146 1.47 18.89 4.23
CA GLU A 146 1.48 18.01 5.39
C GLU A 146 2.91 17.55 5.76
N PRO A 147 3.68 16.93 4.85
CA PRO A 147 5.06 16.55 5.15
C PRO A 147 5.99 17.76 5.33
N ALA A 148 5.74 18.90 4.65
CA ALA A 148 6.57 20.09 4.82
C ALA A 148 6.43 20.70 6.23
N VAL A 149 5.21 20.72 6.78
CA VAL A 149 4.96 21.16 8.16
C VAL A 149 5.63 20.22 9.17
N ALA A 150 5.41 18.92 9.01
CA ALA A 150 6.03 17.91 9.89
C ALA A 150 7.57 17.99 9.83
N PHE A 151 8.14 18.12 8.63
CA PHE A 151 9.59 18.21 8.47
C PHE A 151 10.20 19.44 9.17
N ARG A 152 9.54 20.61 9.13
CA ARG A 152 10.01 21.78 9.88
C ARG A 152 10.13 21.51 11.37
N ILE A 153 9.12 20.84 11.95
CA ILE A 153 9.07 20.54 13.39
C ILE A 153 10.18 19.54 13.77
N PHE A 154 10.27 18.41 13.07
CA PHE A 154 11.25 17.38 13.42
C PHE A 154 12.69 17.76 13.06
N ARG A 155 12.90 18.60 12.03
CA ARG A 155 14.21 19.20 11.75
C ARG A 155 14.65 20.12 12.88
N GLU A 156 13.78 21.02 13.35
CA GLU A 156 14.07 21.90 14.49
C GLU A 156 14.43 21.11 15.76
N MET A 157 13.73 19.98 16.01
CA MET A 157 14.06 19.08 17.10
C MET A 157 15.46 18.47 16.96
N LEU A 158 15.82 17.99 15.75
CA LEU A 158 17.16 17.46 15.47
C LEU A 158 18.24 18.54 15.65
N GLU A 159 18.05 19.73 15.06
CA GLU A 159 18.99 20.84 15.15
C GLU A 159 19.17 21.34 16.61
N SER A 160 18.10 21.37 17.39
CA SER A 160 18.14 21.74 18.79
C SER A 160 18.88 20.71 19.65
N LYS A 161 18.77 19.44 19.33
CA LYS A 161 19.41 18.35 20.08
C LYS A 161 20.89 18.17 19.70
N TYR A 162 21.23 18.20 18.41
CA TYR A 162 22.54 17.81 17.90
C TYR A 162 23.36 18.97 17.33
N GLY A 163 22.76 20.14 17.13
CA GLY A 163 23.32 21.20 16.30
C GLY A 163 23.18 20.89 14.79
N ARG A 164 23.27 21.93 13.94
CA ARG A 164 22.94 21.85 12.51
C ARG A 164 23.75 20.80 11.74
N GLU A 165 25.08 20.74 11.98
CA GLU A 165 25.95 19.83 11.24
C GLU A 165 25.71 18.36 11.56
N GLU A 166 25.48 18.02 12.82
CA GLU A 166 25.22 16.64 13.22
C GLU A 166 23.77 16.22 12.93
N ALA A 167 22.83 17.14 13.03
CA ALA A 167 21.45 16.94 12.60
C ALA A 167 21.35 16.61 11.10
N ALA A 168 22.16 17.28 10.26
CA ALA A 168 22.20 17.03 8.82
C ALA A 168 22.56 15.57 8.49
N LYS A 169 23.43 14.93 9.27
CA LYS A 169 23.84 13.52 9.10
C LYS A 169 22.75 12.51 9.50
N ARG A 170 21.69 12.97 10.16
CA ARG A 170 20.53 12.18 10.62
C ARG A 170 19.27 12.43 9.80
N ILE A 171 19.36 13.28 8.76
CA ILE A 171 18.29 13.57 7.83
C ILE A 171 18.59 12.91 6.49
N TYR A 172 17.65 12.09 6.05
CA TYR A 172 17.67 11.37 4.78
C TYR A 172 16.51 11.89 3.92
N ALA A 173 16.82 12.53 2.77
CA ALA A 173 15.81 13.13 1.91
C ALA A 173 15.59 12.26 0.68
N THR A 174 14.41 11.63 0.61
CA THR A 174 13.96 10.92 -0.61
C THR A 174 13.12 11.89 -1.45
N THR A 175 13.72 12.40 -2.54
CA THR A 175 13.18 13.54 -3.28
C THR A 175 13.46 13.44 -4.79
N ASP A 176 13.17 14.50 -5.55
CA ASP A 176 13.52 14.59 -6.97
C ASP A 176 15.05 14.57 -7.15
N ARG A 177 15.52 14.07 -8.28
CA ARG A 177 16.95 13.97 -8.58
C ARG A 177 17.64 15.33 -8.65
N ALA A 178 16.96 16.35 -9.19
CA ALA A 178 17.56 17.62 -9.56
C ALA A 178 16.74 18.87 -9.20
N ARG A 179 15.45 18.71 -8.88
CA ARG A 179 14.49 19.83 -8.76
C ARG A 179 13.70 19.77 -7.47
N GLY A 180 13.07 20.88 -7.13
CA GLY A 180 12.18 20.98 -5.97
C GLY A 180 12.86 21.59 -4.75
N THR A 181 12.02 22.09 -3.83
CA THR A 181 12.51 22.81 -2.63
C THR A 181 13.22 21.90 -1.65
N LEU A 182 12.80 20.63 -1.54
CA LEU A 182 13.48 19.67 -0.67
C LEU A 182 14.85 19.29 -1.23
N LYS A 183 14.99 19.14 -2.56
CA LYS A 183 16.29 18.85 -3.18
C LYS A 183 17.25 20.01 -2.97
N ALA A 184 16.81 21.24 -3.22
CA ALA A 184 17.64 22.42 -3.03
C ALA A 184 18.11 22.55 -1.56
N LEU A 185 17.22 22.33 -0.60
CA LEU A 185 17.56 22.33 0.82
C LEU A 185 18.53 21.21 1.18
N ALA A 186 18.31 20.00 0.66
CA ALA A 186 19.18 18.86 0.93
C ALA A 186 20.61 19.08 0.41
N ASP A 187 20.74 19.70 -0.76
CA ASP A 187 22.05 20.06 -1.32
C ASP A 187 22.75 21.15 -0.52
N GLU A 188 22.02 22.17 -0.04
CA GLU A 188 22.54 23.24 0.78
C GLU A 188 23.02 22.75 2.15
N GLU A 189 22.23 21.86 2.79
CA GLU A 189 22.51 21.36 4.15
C GLU A 189 23.36 20.09 4.18
N GLY A 190 23.60 19.46 3.02
CA GLY A 190 24.41 18.24 2.91
C GLY A 190 23.68 16.98 3.40
N TYR A 191 22.35 16.90 3.24
CA TYR A 191 21.59 15.69 3.59
C TYR A 191 21.91 14.56 2.63
N GLU A 192 21.91 13.32 3.12
CA GLU A 192 21.91 12.13 2.25
C GLU A 192 20.63 12.07 1.44
N THR A 193 20.75 11.95 0.11
CA THR A 193 19.59 11.98 -0.79
C THR A 193 19.37 10.69 -1.53
N PHE A 194 18.09 10.34 -1.72
CA PHE A 194 17.60 9.22 -2.53
C PHE A 194 16.58 9.73 -3.54
N VAL A 195 16.47 9.04 -4.68
CA VAL A 195 15.68 9.53 -5.81
C VAL A 195 14.27 8.96 -5.78
N VAL A 196 13.28 9.83 -5.92
CA VAL A 196 11.94 9.46 -6.39
C VAL A 196 11.98 9.50 -7.92
N PRO A 197 11.89 8.36 -8.63
CA PRO A 197 11.98 8.35 -10.09
C PRO A 197 10.91 9.22 -10.75
N ASP A 198 11.25 9.85 -11.88
CA ASP A 198 10.32 10.73 -12.58
C ASP A 198 9.16 9.98 -13.23
N ASP A 199 9.43 8.77 -13.66
CA ASP A 199 8.55 7.84 -14.36
C ASP A 199 7.83 6.84 -13.45
N VAL A 200 7.84 7.05 -12.12
CA VAL A 200 7.12 6.25 -11.14
C VAL A 200 6.16 7.13 -10.36
N GLY A 201 4.87 6.83 -10.43
CA GLY A 201 3.84 7.49 -9.63
C GLY A 201 3.92 7.15 -8.15
N GLY A 202 3.45 8.05 -7.26
CA GLY A 202 3.58 7.88 -5.81
C GLY A 202 3.02 6.54 -5.28
N ARG A 203 1.86 6.11 -5.77
CA ARG A 203 1.21 4.85 -5.34
C ARG A 203 1.84 3.57 -5.93
N TYR A 204 2.76 3.72 -6.90
CA TYR A 204 3.57 2.66 -7.51
C TYR A 204 5.03 2.67 -7.02
N SER A 205 5.35 3.45 -5.98
CA SER A 205 6.75 3.74 -5.61
C SER A 205 7.30 2.89 -4.48
N VAL A 206 6.56 1.93 -3.94
CA VAL A 206 7.00 1.15 -2.78
C VAL A 206 8.31 0.38 -3.02
N LEU A 207 8.57 -0.06 -4.24
CA LEU A 207 9.81 -0.75 -4.64
C LEU A 207 10.95 0.20 -5.06
N THR A 208 10.80 1.51 -4.83
CA THR A 208 11.87 2.52 -4.97
C THR A 208 12.45 2.87 -3.60
N ALA A 209 13.40 3.80 -3.56
CA ALA A 209 13.93 4.33 -2.30
C ALA A 209 12.84 4.84 -1.34
N VAL A 210 11.67 5.23 -1.86
CA VAL A 210 10.49 5.68 -1.09
C VAL A 210 10.06 4.63 -0.07
N GLY A 211 9.95 3.38 -0.48
CA GLY A 211 9.59 2.27 0.41
C GLY A 211 10.80 1.55 0.98
N LEU A 212 11.83 1.31 0.15
CA LEU A 212 12.92 0.41 0.50
C LEU A 212 13.79 0.91 1.65
N LEU A 213 14.01 2.23 1.80
CA LEU A 213 14.82 2.74 2.91
C LEU A 213 14.19 2.49 4.28
N PRO A 214 12.94 2.91 4.57
CA PRO A 214 12.33 2.60 5.86
C PRO A 214 12.10 1.10 6.08
N ILE A 215 11.84 0.31 5.03
CA ILE A 215 11.70 -1.15 5.11
C ILE A 215 13.05 -1.79 5.53
N ALA A 216 14.17 -1.38 4.94
CA ALA A 216 15.50 -1.85 5.30
C ALA A 216 15.88 -1.47 6.74
N VAL A 217 15.50 -0.25 7.20
CA VAL A 217 15.70 0.18 8.60
C VAL A 217 14.94 -0.72 9.57
N ALA A 218 13.75 -1.20 9.20
CA ALA A 218 13.00 -2.20 9.99
C ALA A 218 13.69 -3.57 10.09
N GLY A 219 14.83 -3.77 9.41
CA GLY A 219 15.55 -5.04 9.38
C GLY A 219 14.86 -6.11 8.53
N ILE A 220 14.17 -5.69 7.48
CA ILE A 220 13.50 -6.56 6.51
C ILE A 220 14.44 -6.74 5.30
N ASP A 221 14.48 -7.93 4.75
CA ASP A 221 15.31 -8.26 3.59
C ASP A 221 14.71 -7.69 2.29
N VAL A 222 15.23 -6.51 1.90
CA VAL A 222 14.82 -5.83 0.68
C VAL A 222 15.30 -6.52 -0.60
N ASP A 223 16.36 -7.33 -0.53
CA ASP A 223 16.82 -8.16 -1.67
C ASP A 223 15.77 -9.23 -1.98
N ALA A 224 15.23 -9.90 -0.94
CA ALA A 224 14.17 -10.90 -1.11
C ALA A 224 12.86 -10.28 -1.65
N ILE A 225 12.50 -9.05 -1.21
CA ILE A 225 11.34 -8.32 -1.77
C ILE A 225 11.56 -8.06 -3.26
N MET A 226 12.71 -7.52 -3.65
CA MET A 226 13.01 -7.23 -5.05
C MET A 226 13.05 -8.49 -5.90
N GLN A 227 13.55 -9.61 -5.36
CA GLN A 227 13.54 -10.90 -6.03
C GLN A 227 12.11 -11.42 -6.27
N GLY A 228 11.23 -11.28 -5.28
CA GLY A 228 9.80 -11.64 -5.42
C GLY A 228 9.13 -10.83 -6.52
N ALA A 229 9.35 -9.51 -6.52
CA ALA A 229 8.82 -8.62 -7.54
C ALA A 229 9.37 -8.92 -8.95
N ALA A 230 10.67 -9.22 -9.09
CA ALA A 230 11.28 -9.62 -10.37
C ALA A 230 10.71 -10.96 -10.87
N THR A 231 10.46 -11.90 -9.97
CA THR A 231 9.81 -13.17 -10.32
C THR A 231 8.38 -12.92 -10.82
N ALA A 232 7.60 -12.07 -10.15
CA ALA A 232 6.27 -11.68 -10.59
C ALA A 232 6.31 -10.98 -11.96
N MET A 233 7.26 -10.06 -12.18
CA MET A 233 7.43 -9.36 -13.44
C MET A 233 7.59 -10.34 -14.61
N ASN A 234 8.42 -11.36 -14.43
CA ASN A 234 8.71 -12.36 -15.46
C ASN A 234 7.54 -13.35 -15.66
N GLU A 235 6.94 -13.85 -14.58
CA GLU A 235 5.84 -14.82 -14.68
C GLU A 235 4.54 -14.20 -15.22
N LEU A 236 4.29 -12.92 -14.92
CA LEU A 236 3.04 -12.22 -15.27
C LEU A 236 3.14 -11.43 -16.61
N CYS A 237 4.12 -11.72 -17.46
CA CYS A 237 4.27 -11.04 -18.77
C CYS A 237 3.46 -11.68 -19.90
N ASN A 238 2.84 -12.85 -19.70
CA ASN A 238 2.06 -13.53 -20.72
C ASN A 238 0.72 -12.81 -20.96
N PRO A 239 0.35 -12.44 -22.21
CA PRO A 239 -0.95 -11.81 -22.49
C PRO A 239 -2.14 -12.77 -22.40
N ASP A 240 -1.92 -14.08 -22.44
CA ASP A 240 -2.96 -15.10 -22.42
C ASP A 240 -3.67 -15.12 -21.05
N LEU A 241 -4.96 -14.77 -21.06
CA LEU A 241 -5.81 -14.67 -19.87
C LEU A 241 -5.88 -15.99 -19.06
N ASP A 242 -5.73 -17.15 -19.69
CA ASP A 242 -5.79 -18.45 -19.02
C ASP A 242 -4.45 -18.85 -18.37
N LYS A 243 -3.37 -18.10 -18.68
CA LYS A 243 -2.01 -18.34 -18.16
C LYS A 243 -1.50 -17.22 -17.25
N ASN A 244 -2.33 -16.18 -17.03
CA ASN A 244 -1.92 -15.01 -16.28
C ASN A 244 -2.98 -14.65 -15.24
N ASP A 245 -2.78 -15.11 -14.02
CA ASP A 245 -3.68 -14.88 -12.89
C ASP A 245 -3.87 -13.40 -12.57
N CYS A 246 -2.85 -12.56 -12.79
CA CYS A 246 -2.93 -11.11 -12.62
C CYS A 246 -3.93 -10.48 -13.61
N TYR A 247 -3.86 -10.85 -14.87
CA TYR A 247 -4.77 -10.36 -15.90
C TYR A 247 -6.18 -10.92 -15.73
N LYS A 248 -6.28 -12.17 -15.32
CA LYS A 248 -7.56 -12.79 -15.00
C LYS A 248 -8.23 -12.13 -13.80
N TYR A 249 -7.46 -11.73 -12.78
CA TYR A 249 -7.97 -10.92 -11.66
C TYR A 249 -8.49 -9.56 -12.15
N ALA A 250 -7.71 -8.80 -12.94
CA ALA A 250 -8.14 -7.54 -13.52
C ALA A 250 -9.41 -7.67 -14.39
N ALA A 251 -9.49 -8.71 -15.22
CA ALA A 251 -10.65 -9.05 -16.03
C ALA A 251 -11.87 -9.37 -15.17
N THR A 252 -11.71 -10.22 -14.15
CA THR A 252 -12.80 -10.61 -13.22
C THR A 252 -13.41 -9.40 -12.52
N ARG A 253 -12.58 -8.48 -12.02
CA ARG A 253 -13.03 -7.21 -11.42
C ARG A 253 -13.86 -6.38 -12.39
N ASN A 254 -13.39 -6.24 -13.64
CA ASN A 254 -14.10 -5.49 -14.68
C ASN A 254 -15.41 -6.16 -15.08
N LEU A 255 -15.45 -7.48 -15.18
CA LEU A 255 -16.69 -8.23 -15.45
C LEU A 255 -17.73 -8.02 -14.33
N LEU A 256 -17.30 -8.08 -13.06
CA LEU A 256 -18.17 -7.79 -11.92
C LEU A 256 -18.64 -6.33 -11.91
N TYR A 257 -17.75 -5.37 -12.23
CA TYR A 257 -18.13 -3.97 -12.38
C TYR A 257 -19.20 -3.76 -13.46
N ARG A 258 -19.05 -4.41 -14.62
CA ARG A 258 -19.99 -4.35 -15.75
C ARG A 258 -21.34 -5.03 -15.40
N SER A 259 -21.31 -6.05 -14.52
CA SER A 259 -22.53 -6.70 -14.01
C SER A 259 -23.27 -5.90 -12.92
N GLY A 260 -22.75 -4.74 -12.52
CA GLY A 260 -23.39 -3.83 -11.55
C GLY A 260 -22.78 -3.82 -10.16
N LYS A 261 -21.76 -4.63 -9.87
CA LYS A 261 -21.00 -4.51 -8.62
C LYS A 261 -20.20 -3.21 -8.64
N LYS A 262 -20.24 -2.45 -7.56
CA LYS A 262 -19.62 -1.11 -7.47
C LYS A 262 -18.56 -1.00 -6.39
N ILE A 263 -18.52 -1.95 -5.47
CA ILE A 263 -17.58 -1.98 -4.35
C ILE A 263 -16.80 -3.27 -4.41
N GLU A 264 -15.48 -3.15 -4.38
CA GLU A 264 -14.58 -4.26 -4.11
C GLU A 264 -14.11 -4.16 -2.67
N MET A 265 -14.39 -5.19 -1.88
CA MET A 265 -13.92 -5.30 -0.51
C MET A 265 -12.71 -6.24 -0.45
N MET A 266 -11.52 -5.67 -0.26
CA MET A 266 -10.30 -6.44 0.00
C MET A 266 -10.35 -6.98 1.43
N VAL A 267 -10.24 -8.29 1.57
CA VAL A 267 -10.39 -9.00 2.84
C VAL A 267 -9.14 -9.82 3.15
N SER A 268 -8.71 -9.84 4.40
CA SER A 268 -7.78 -10.84 4.90
C SER A 268 -8.19 -11.30 6.30
N TYR A 269 -7.74 -12.51 6.69
CA TYR A 269 -7.90 -13.06 8.03
C TYR A 269 -6.67 -12.84 8.91
N GLU A 270 -5.68 -12.09 8.40
CA GLU A 270 -4.45 -11.76 9.09
C GLU A 270 -4.41 -10.26 9.44
N PRO A 271 -4.43 -9.87 10.72
CA PRO A 271 -4.40 -8.46 11.14
C PRO A 271 -3.19 -7.68 10.59
N ALA A 272 -2.06 -8.35 10.36
CA ALA A 272 -0.87 -7.75 9.76
C ALA A 272 -1.10 -7.28 8.31
N TYR A 273 -2.20 -7.66 7.66
CA TYR A 273 -2.58 -7.22 6.33
C TYR A 273 -3.31 -5.86 6.33
N THR A 274 -3.65 -5.29 7.49
CA THR A 274 -4.45 -4.04 7.58
C THR A 274 -3.86 -2.90 6.76
N MET A 275 -2.56 -2.67 6.84
CA MET A 275 -1.95 -1.56 6.08
C MET A 275 -1.75 -1.89 4.59
N MET A 276 -1.71 -3.15 4.20
CA MET A 276 -1.83 -3.55 2.79
C MET A 276 -3.20 -3.20 2.21
N ASN A 277 -4.27 -3.33 3.01
CA ASN A 277 -5.61 -2.85 2.63
C ASN A 277 -5.64 -1.33 2.43
N GLU A 278 -4.94 -0.53 3.27
CA GLU A 278 -4.86 0.91 3.10
C GLU A 278 -4.07 1.30 1.84
N TRP A 279 -2.95 0.60 1.57
CA TRP A 279 -2.20 0.78 0.32
C TRP A 279 -3.04 0.39 -0.90
N PHE A 280 -3.77 -0.73 -0.85
CA PHE A 280 -4.71 -1.15 -1.90
C PHE A 280 -5.76 -0.07 -2.20
N LYS A 281 -6.35 0.54 -1.16
CA LYS A 281 -7.33 1.63 -1.34
C LYS A 281 -6.74 2.82 -2.07
N GLN A 282 -5.51 3.21 -1.78
CA GLN A 282 -4.84 4.26 -2.53
C GLN A 282 -4.52 3.80 -3.95
N LEU A 283 -3.90 2.63 -4.13
CA LEU A 283 -3.50 2.13 -5.44
C LEU A 283 -4.70 2.11 -6.40
N TYR A 284 -5.79 1.48 -6.02
CA TYR A 284 -6.96 1.32 -6.88
C TYR A 284 -7.86 2.56 -6.90
N GLY A 285 -8.07 3.22 -5.77
CA GLY A 285 -8.93 4.41 -5.70
C GLY A 285 -8.42 5.56 -6.56
N GLU A 286 -7.13 5.89 -6.47
CA GLU A 286 -6.53 6.94 -7.30
C GLU A 286 -6.35 6.51 -8.76
N SER A 287 -6.17 5.22 -9.03
CA SER A 287 -5.97 4.74 -10.40
C SER A 287 -7.28 4.61 -11.17
N GLU A 288 -8.34 4.11 -10.55
CA GLU A 288 -9.60 3.76 -11.23
C GLU A 288 -10.73 4.78 -11.04
N GLY A 289 -10.77 5.50 -9.93
CA GLY A 289 -11.84 6.44 -9.59
C GLY A 289 -11.83 7.71 -10.43
N LYS A 290 -12.09 7.63 -11.73
CA LYS A 290 -12.01 8.74 -12.70
C LYS A 290 -13.18 8.70 -13.68
N GLU A 291 -13.50 9.84 -14.28
CA GLU A 291 -14.53 9.95 -15.33
C GLU A 291 -15.89 9.33 -14.90
N ASN A 292 -16.23 9.41 -13.62
CA ASN A 292 -17.41 8.75 -13.01
C ASN A 292 -17.43 7.22 -13.19
N LYS A 293 -16.27 6.58 -13.28
CA LYS A 293 -16.07 5.14 -13.40
C LYS A 293 -15.24 4.62 -12.22
N GLY A 294 -15.12 3.31 -12.14
CA GLY A 294 -14.26 2.57 -11.23
C GLY A 294 -15.00 1.93 -10.06
N LEU A 295 -14.38 0.90 -9.51
CA LEU A 295 -14.81 0.24 -8.30
C LEU A 295 -14.40 1.08 -7.08
N PHE A 296 -15.28 1.21 -6.09
CA PHE A 296 -14.91 1.80 -4.81
C PHE A 296 -14.12 0.77 -3.99
N PRO A 297 -12.84 1.03 -3.66
CA PRO A 297 -12.03 0.10 -2.91
C PRO A 297 -12.36 0.20 -1.41
N ALA A 298 -12.97 -0.83 -0.88
CA ALA A 298 -13.22 -1.02 0.55
C ALA A 298 -12.29 -2.10 1.12
N SER A 299 -12.28 -2.28 2.43
CA SER A 299 -11.51 -3.36 3.06
C SER A 299 -12.11 -3.81 4.38
N ALA A 300 -11.78 -5.05 4.78
CA ALA A 300 -12.11 -5.62 6.07
C ALA A 300 -11.01 -6.59 6.55
N ILE A 301 -10.89 -6.75 7.87
CA ILE A 301 -10.09 -7.79 8.49
C ILE A 301 -11.03 -8.73 9.24
N PHE A 302 -11.19 -9.93 8.71
CA PHE A 302 -11.98 -10.97 9.36
C PHE A 302 -11.11 -11.75 10.37
N SER A 303 -11.66 -12.29 11.43
CA SER A 303 -13.05 -12.35 11.88
C SER A 303 -13.58 -11.04 12.53
N THR A 304 -12.70 -10.08 12.86
CA THR A 304 -13.08 -8.83 13.56
C THR A 304 -14.27 -8.14 12.87
N ASP A 305 -14.15 -7.89 11.57
CA ASP A 305 -15.19 -7.16 10.83
C ASP A 305 -16.41 -8.01 10.44
N LEU A 306 -16.39 -9.31 10.65
CA LEU A 306 -17.63 -10.12 10.61
C LEU A 306 -18.60 -9.72 11.72
N HIS A 307 -18.04 -9.26 12.87
CA HIS A 307 -18.85 -8.77 14.01
C HIS A 307 -19.30 -7.30 13.86
N SER A 308 -18.92 -6.63 12.78
CA SER A 308 -19.36 -5.26 12.46
C SER A 308 -20.12 -5.19 11.14
N MET A 309 -19.57 -5.76 10.08
CA MET A 309 -20.08 -5.66 8.70
C MET A 309 -20.68 -6.96 8.16
N GLY A 310 -20.49 -8.09 8.85
CA GLY A 310 -20.96 -9.40 8.36
C GLY A 310 -22.44 -9.43 8.04
N GLN A 311 -23.28 -8.76 8.84
CA GLN A 311 -24.72 -8.65 8.57
C GLN A 311 -25.01 -7.92 7.25
N TYR A 312 -24.32 -6.80 6.97
CA TYR A 312 -24.52 -6.07 5.73
C TYR A 312 -24.02 -6.87 4.52
N ILE A 313 -22.86 -7.49 4.64
CA ILE A 313 -22.29 -8.33 3.56
C ILE A 313 -23.28 -9.46 3.24
N GLN A 314 -23.78 -10.17 4.25
CA GLN A 314 -24.67 -11.32 4.07
C GLN A 314 -26.06 -10.94 3.53
N GLN A 315 -26.66 -9.82 3.97
CA GLN A 315 -28.08 -9.49 3.71
C GLN A 315 -28.32 -8.04 3.25
N GLY A 316 -27.29 -7.22 3.06
CA GLY A 316 -27.41 -5.86 2.55
C GLY A 316 -27.61 -5.81 1.03
N GLU A 317 -27.38 -4.66 0.41
CA GLU A 317 -27.49 -4.51 -1.05
C GLU A 317 -26.42 -5.30 -1.80
N ARG A 318 -26.80 -5.88 -2.94
CA ARG A 318 -25.94 -6.79 -3.75
C ARG A 318 -25.00 -6.06 -4.71
N HIS A 319 -24.43 -4.91 -4.33
CA HIS A 319 -23.53 -4.10 -5.16
C HIS A 319 -22.04 -4.27 -4.85
N LEU A 320 -21.69 -5.11 -3.88
CA LEU A 320 -20.29 -5.43 -3.53
C LEU A 320 -19.89 -6.85 -3.94
N PHE A 321 -18.59 -7.08 -4.00
CA PHE A 321 -17.94 -8.38 -4.04
C PHE A 321 -16.68 -8.35 -3.15
N GLU A 322 -16.20 -9.51 -2.77
CA GLU A 322 -15.01 -9.67 -1.95
C GLU A 322 -13.82 -10.15 -2.78
N THR A 323 -12.63 -9.63 -2.47
CA THR A 323 -11.34 -10.19 -2.86
C THR A 323 -10.60 -10.60 -1.58
N VAL A 324 -10.56 -11.90 -1.32
CA VAL A 324 -9.96 -12.45 -0.10
C VAL A 324 -8.50 -12.82 -0.37
N VAL A 325 -7.57 -12.17 0.33
CA VAL A 325 -6.15 -12.55 0.34
C VAL A 325 -5.95 -13.57 1.47
N HIS A 326 -5.78 -14.82 1.06
CA HIS A 326 -5.64 -15.97 1.95
C HIS A 326 -4.18 -16.46 1.99
N PHE A 327 -3.63 -16.63 3.18
CA PHE A 327 -2.28 -17.13 3.39
C PHE A 327 -2.32 -18.61 3.78
N ALA A 328 -1.65 -19.46 2.99
CA ALA A 328 -1.65 -20.90 3.19
C ALA A 328 -0.86 -21.35 4.42
N LYS A 329 0.10 -20.53 4.86
CA LYS A 329 0.98 -20.83 6.01
C LYS A 329 0.96 -19.68 7.01
N SER A 330 0.71 -19.97 8.28
CA SER A 330 0.90 -19.05 9.39
C SER A 330 2.39 -18.93 9.76
N LYS A 331 2.79 -17.76 10.28
CA LYS A 331 4.16 -17.55 10.79
C LYS A 331 4.45 -18.32 12.06
N SER A 332 3.42 -18.63 12.85
CA SER A 332 3.53 -19.37 14.11
C SER A 332 2.24 -20.12 14.39
N GLU A 333 2.32 -21.14 15.26
CA GLU A 333 1.17 -21.95 15.62
C GLU A 333 0.92 -21.91 17.13
N VAL A 334 -0.36 -21.86 17.49
CA VAL A 334 -0.82 -21.98 18.88
C VAL A 334 -1.81 -23.13 18.95
N GLU A 335 -1.48 -24.15 19.74
CA GLU A 335 -2.35 -25.28 19.95
C GLU A 335 -3.41 -24.97 21.02
N ILE A 336 -4.66 -25.34 20.73
CA ILE A 336 -5.79 -25.28 21.68
C ILE A 336 -5.76 -26.51 22.58
N LYS A 337 -5.61 -26.25 23.86
CA LYS A 337 -5.52 -27.34 24.86
C LYS A 337 -6.90 -27.79 25.34
N ASN A 338 -6.99 -29.03 25.79
CA ASN A 338 -8.19 -29.52 26.48
C ASN A 338 -8.34 -28.85 27.84
N GLU A 339 -9.54 -28.39 28.17
CA GLU A 339 -9.88 -27.81 29.47
C GLU A 339 -10.74 -28.80 30.27
N GLU A 340 -10.40 -29.03 31.55
CA GLU A 340 -11.19 -29.91 32.43
C GLU A 340 -12.56 -29.24 32.71
N GLY A 341 -13.63 -29.99 32.49
CA GLY A 341 -15.00 -29.49 32.64
C GLY A 341 -15.56 -28.75 31.40
N SER A 342 -14.73 -28.27 30.48
CA SER A 342 -15.15 -27.59 29.22
C SER A 342 -16.31 -26.61 29.41
N ALA A 343 -16.15 -25.65 30.32
CA ALA A 343 -17.20 -24.65 30.63
C ALA A 343 -17.57 -23.79 29.44
N ASP A 344 -16.66 -23.61 28.49
CA ASP A 344 -16.86 -22.88 27.24
C ASP A 344 -17.38 -23.73 26.08
N GLY A 345 -17.47 -25.06 26.24
CA GLY A 345 -17.91 -26.02 25.22
C GLY A 345 -16.91 -26.19 24.06
N LEU A 346 -15.66 -25.76 24.19
CA LEU A 346 -14.67 -25.73 23.09
C LEU A 346 -13.74 -26.94 23.02
N ASN A 347 -13.90 -27.96 23.89
CA ASN A 347 -13.03 -29.14 23.89
C ASN A 347 -13.02 -29.96 22.58
N PHE A 348 -14.00 -29.73 21.67
CA PHE A 348 -13.97 -30.31 20.32
C PHE A 348 -12.84 -29.73 19.44
N LEU A 349 -12.24 -28.61 19.86
CA LEU A 349 -11.07 -27.98 19.21
C LEU A 349 -9.74 -28.47 19.83
N ALA A 350 -9.75 -29.20 20.92
CA ALA A 350 -8.53 -29.64 21.59
C ALA A 350 -7.61 -30.42 20.62
N GLY A 351 -6.32 -30.10 20.63
CA GLY A 351 -5.33 -30.63 19.71
C GLY A 351 -5.37 -30.02 18.29
N LYS A 352 -6.25 -29.04 18.04
CA LYS A 352 -6.24 -28.23 16.83
C LYS A 352 -5.42 -26.95 17.06
N THR A 353 -4.93 -26.33 15.98
CA THR A 353 -4.25 -25.03 16.06
C THR A 353 -5.23 -23.89 15.85
N VAL A 354 -4.87 -22.69 16.31
CA VAL A 354 -5.65 -21.47 16.05
C VAL A 354 -5.71 -21.19 14.55
N SER A 355 -4.63 -21.45 13.80
CA SER A 355 -4.61 -21.31 12.32
C SER A 355 -5.60 -22.26 11.65
N PHE A 356 -5.79 -23.49 12.16
CA PHE A 356 -6.82 -24.40 11.66
C PHE A 356 -8.23 -23.80 11.85
N VAL A 357 -8.49 -23.18 13.00
CA VAL A 357 -9.80 -22.52 13.26
C VAL A 357 -9.98 -21.33 12.32
N ASN A 358 -8.94 -20.51 12.13
CA ASN A 358 -8.94 -19.37 11.20
C ASN A 358 -9.23 -19.82 9.76
N GLN A 359 -8.61 -20.93 9.32
CA GLN A 359 -8.88 -21.56 8.02
C GLN A 359 -10.36 -21.97 7.88
N LYS A 360 -10.95 -22.56 8.93
CA LYS A 360 -12.37 -22.96 8.90
C LYS A 360 -13.33 -21.77 8.97
N ALA A 361 -12.91 -20.68 9.63
CA ALA A 361 -13.64 -19.43 9.59
C ALA A 361 -13.66 -18.83 8.16
N PHE A 362 -12.52 -18.82 7.48
CA PHE A 362 -12.43 -18.41 6.07
C PHE A 362 -13.34 -19.27 5.17
N GLU A 363 -13.20 -20.60 5.23
CA GLU A 363 -13.98 -21.51 4.40
C GLU A 363 -15.51 -21.34 4.63
N GLY A 364 -15.91 -21.26 5.90
CA GLY A 364 -17.33 -21.09 6.27
C GLY A 364 -17.90 -19.76 5.80
N THR A 365 -17.15 -18.66 5.96
CA THR A 365 -17.56 -17.33 5.50
C THR A 365 -17.63 -17.26 3.99
N LEU A 366 -16.64 -17.79 3.29
CA LEU A 366 -16.57 -17.84 1.83
C LEU A 366 -17.83 -18.52 1.24
N LEU A 367 -18.23 -19.65 1.80
CA LEU A 367 -19.45 -20.37 1.37
C LEU A 367 -20.71 -19.57 1.69
N ALA A 368 -20.83 -19.04 2.92
CA ALA A 368 -22.01 -18.29 3.34
C ALA A 368 -22.23 -17.01 2.52
N HIS A 369 -21.17 -16.25 2.27
CA HIS A 369 -21.26 -15.02 1.47
C HIS A 369 -21.57 -15.33 0.01
N THR A 370 -20.98 -16.40 -0.57
CA THR A 370 -21.27 -16.84 -1.93
C THR A 370 -22.74 -17.28 -2.06
N ASP A 371 -23.27 -18.06 -1.12
CA ASP A 371 -24.68 -18.46 -1.06
C ASP A 371 -25.62 -17.26 -0.85
N GLY A 372 -25.11 -16.18 -0.26
CA GLY A 372 -25.78 -14.89 -0.07
C GLY A 372 -25.66 -13.92 -1.25
N ASP A 373 -25.30 -14.38 -2.46
CA ASP A 373 -25.14 -13.59 -3.68
C ASP A 373 -24.00 -12.53 -3.61
N VAL A 374 -22.96 -12.80 -2.83
CA VAL A 374 -21.72 -12.01 -2.82
C VAL A 374 -20.62 -12.79 -3.54
N PRO A 375 -20.19 -12.36 -4.74
CA PRO A 375 -19.07 -12.99 -5.44
C PRO A 375 -17.79 -12.88 -4.62
N ASN A 376 -16.99 -13.95 -4.58
CA ASN A 376 -15.72 -14.00 -3.88
C ASN A 376 -14.60 -14.36 -4.83
N ILE A 377 -13.64 -13.46 -5.00
CA ILE A 377 -12.33 -13.71 -5.61
C ILE A 377 -11.39 -14.14 -4.49
N VAL A 378 -10.60 -15.20 -4.68
CA VAL A 378 -9.59 -15.59 -3.71
C VAL A 378 -8.21 -15.48 -4.33
N LEU A 379 -7.33 -14.71 -3.69
CA LEU A 379 -5.90 -14.65 -3.97
C LEU A 379 -5.18 -15.51 -2.92
N GLU A 380 -4.71 -16.66 -3.33
CA GLU A 380 -3.97 -17.57 -2.47
C GLU A 380 -2.49 -17.20 -2.48
N VAL A 381 -1.94 -16.85 -1.33
CA VAL A 381 -0.53 -16.50 -1.12
C VAL A 381 0.09 -17.56 -0.21
N GLU A 382 1.32 -18.02 -0.52
CA GLU A 382 1.93 -19.11 0.22
C GLU A 382 2.19 -18.76 1.69
N ALA A 383 2.80 -17.60 1.95
CA ALA A 383 3.16 -17.14 3.30
C ALA A 383 3.32 -15.61 3.33
N MET A 384 3.32 -15.05 4.54
CA MET A 384 3.64 -13.62 4.77
C MET A 384 5.16 -13.48 5.00
N ASP A 385 5.93 -13.51 3.92
CA ASP A 385 7.37 -13.29 3.89
C ASP A 385 7.76 -12.24 2.85
N GLU A 386 9.03 -11.87 2.81
CA GLU A 386 9.58 -10.82 1.97
C GLU A 386 9.41 -11.12 0.47
N PHE A 387 9.66 -12.36 0.07
CA PHE A 387 9.54 -12.77 -1.32
C PHE A 387 8.08 -12.68 -1.82
N ASN A 388 7.15 -13.25 -1.04
CA ASN A 388 5.73 -13.21 -1.37
C ASN A 388 5.16 -11.79 -1.30
N LEU A 389 5.67 -10.94 -0.41
CA LEU A 389 5.31 -9.52 -0.38
C LEU A 389 5.70 -8.82 -1.68
N GLY A 390 6.94 -8.97 -2.13
CA GLY A 390 7.42 -8.37 -3.38
C GLY A 390 6.61 -8.84 -4.59
N TYR A 391 6.30 -10.13 -4.65
CA TYR A 391 5.45 -10.72 -5.69
C TYR A 391 4.04 -10.12 -5.68
N LEU A 392 3.41 -10.03 -4.51
CA LEU A 392 2.04 -9.51 -4.33
C LEU A 392 1.95 -8.02 -4.67
N ILE A 393 2.94 -7.21 -4.29
CA ILE A 393 3.00 -5.78 -4.66
C ILE A 393 2.98 -5.64 -6.18
N TYR A 394 3.89 -6.31 -6.86
CA TYR A 394 3.95 -6.22 -8.34
C TYR A 394 2.70 -6.78 -9.01
N PHE A 395 2.13 -7.88 -8.49
CA PHE A 395 0.87 -8.45 -8.96
C PHE A 395 -0.27 -7.41 -8.90
N LEU A 396 -0.44 -6.75 -7.75
CA LEU A 396 -1.52 -5.77 -7.56
C LEU A 396 -1.30 -4.49 -8.38
N GLU A 397 -0.07 -3.99 -8.49
CA GLU A 397 0.28 -2.85 -9.34
C GLU A 397 -0.04 -3.13 -10.82
N LYS A 398 0.36 -4.30 -11.30
CA LYS A 398 0.12 -4.70 -12.70
C LYS A 398 -1.36 -4.95 -12.98
N ALA A 399 -2.06 -5.62 -12.08
CA ALA A 399 -3.50 -5.82 -12.19
C ALA A 399 -4.27 -4.48 -12.20
N CYS A 400 -3.84 -3.51 -11.38
CA CYS A 400 -4.41 -2.18 -11.34
C CYS A 400 -4.23 -1.44 -12.68
N ALA A 401 -3.05 -1.48 -13.26
CA ALA A 401 -2.77 -0.86 -14.56
C ALA A 401 -3.66 -1.46 -15.68
N ILE A 402 -3.71 -2.79 -15.78
CA ILE A 402 -4.56 -3.49 -16.76
C ILE A 402 -6.04 -3.16 -16.52
N SER A 403 -6.50 -3.19 -15.28
CA SER A 403 -7.89 -2.87 -14.93
C SER A 403 -8.26 -1.43 -15.30
N GLY A 404 -7.37 -0.47 -15.10
CA GLY A 404 -7.57 0.91 -15.53
C GLY A 404 -7.71 1.06 -17.06
N TYR A 405 -6.89 0.36 -17.82
CA TYR A 405 -7.03 0.35 -19.28
C TYR A 405 -8.34 -0.33 -19.74
N LEU A 406 -8.77 -1.41 -19.09
CA LEU A 406 -10.07 -2.03 -19.35
C LEU A 406 -11.26 -1.10 -19.06
N LEU A 407 -11.11 -0.15 -18.14
CA LEU A 407 -12.06 0.93 -17.88
C LEU A 407 -11.96 2.09 -18.90
N GLY A 408 -10.91 2.10 -19.72
CA GLY A 408 -10.63 3.14 -20.73
C GLY A 408 -10.13 4.46 -20.14
N ILE A 409 -9.54 4.44 -18.94
CA ILE A 409 -9.05 5.61 -18.21
C ILE A 409 -7.52 5.64 -18.16
N ASN A 410 -6.93 6.78 -17.72
CA ASN A 410 -5.51 6.84 -17.36
C ASN A 410 -5.29 6.29 -15.93
N PRO A 411 -4.60 5.15 -15.74
CA PRO A 411 -4.42 4.59 -14.40
C PRO A 411 -3.33 5.31 -13.58
N PHE A 412 -2.58 6.26 -14.14
CA PHE A 412 -1.36 6.79 -13.50
C PHE A 412 -1.44 8.26 -13.09
N ASP A 413 -2.46 9.02 -13.51
CA ASP A 413 -2.70 10.38 -13.04
C ASP A 413 -3.72 10.43 -11.89
N GLN A 414 -3.95 11.61 -11.29
CA GLN A 414 -4.92 11.84 -10.23
C GLN A 414 -5.47 13.28 -10.26
N PRO A 415 -6.17 13.68 -11.33
CA PRO A 415 -6.61 15.08 -11.49
C PRO A 415 -7.62 15.53 -10.44
N GLY A 416 -8.39 14.60 -9.86
CA GLY A 416 -9.45 14.90 -8.89
C GLY A 416 -8.95 15.53 -7.58
N VAL A 417 -7.72 15.28 -7.17
CA VAL A 417 -7.17 15.80 -5.91
C VAL A 417 -6.72 17.26 -5.99
N GLU A 418 -6.63 17.84 -7.19
CA GLU A 418 -6.14 19.22 -7.36
C GLU A 418 -7.12 20.28 -6.84
N SER A 419 -8.41 20.01 -6.89
CA SER A 419 -9.44 20.97 -6.46
C SER A 419 -9.34 21.27 -4.96
N TYR A 420 -9.27 20.25 -4.09
CA TYR A 420 -9.19 20.48 -2.66
C TYR A 420 -7.87 21.13 -2.25
N LYS A 421 -6.75 20.77 -2.91
CA LYS A 421 -5.45 21.39 -2.65
C LYS A 421 -5.46 22.89 -2.94
N LYS A 422 -6.02 23.30 -4.09
CA LYS A 422 -6.16 24.72 -4.44
C LYS A 422 -7.04 25.45 -3.43
N ASN A 423 -8.15 24.86 -2.98
CA ASN A 423 -9.00 25.44 -1.96
C ASN A 423 -8.26 25.59 -0.61
N MET A 424 -7.52 24.57 -0.19
CA MET A 424 -6.71 24.60 1.02
C MET A 424 -5.65 25.71 0.94
N PHE A 425 -4.91 25.83 -0.15
CA PHE A 425 -3.93 26.90 -0.34
C PHE A 425 -4.56 28.29 -0.27
N ALA A 426 -5.74 28.49 -0.87
CA ALA A 426 -6.47 29.73 -0.81
C ALA A 426 -6.88 30.08 0.64
N LEU A 427 -7.52 29.15 1.34
CA LEU A 427 -7.98 29.35 2.72
C LEU A 427 -6.81 29.56 3.70
N LEU A 428 -5.65 28.94 3.44
CA LEU A 428 -4.41 29.19 4.20
C LEU A 428 -3.78 30.56 3.90
N GLY A 429 -4.28 31.30 2.91
CA GLY A 429 -3.75 32.60 2.54
C GLY A 429 -2.42 32.54 1.75
N LYS A 430 -2.21 31.46 0.98
CA LYS A 430 -1.02 31.34 0.13
C LYS A 430 -1.00 32.50 -0.90
N PRO A 431 0.14 33.20 -1.07
CA PRO A 431 0.25 34.28 -2.07
C PRO A 431 -0.16 33.83 -3.47
N GLY A 432 -0.96 34.68 -4.16
CA GLY A 432 -1.52 34.39 -5.49
C GLY A 432 -2.87 33.66 -5.48
N TYR A 433 -3.50 33.51 -4.31
CA TYR A 433 -4.81 32.88 -4.15
C TYR A 433 -5.85 33.81 -3.48
N GLU A 434 -5.60 35.12 -3.46
CA GLU A 434 -6.40 36.11 -2.71
C GLU A 434 -7.88 36.14 -3.16
N ASP A 435 -8.13 36.19 -4.46
CA ASP A 435 -9.50 36.20 -5.03
C ASP A 435 -10.24 34.90 -4.69
N ARG A 436 -9.55 33.76 -4.81
CA ARG A 436 -10.13 32.46 -4.50
C ARG A 436 -10.43 32.32 -3.00
N LYS A 437 -9.60 32.89 -2.15
CA LYS A 437 -9.84 32.95 -0.71
C LYS A 437 -11.13 33.68 -0.39
N ALA A 438 -11.31 34.88 -0.93
CA ALA A 438 -12.52 35.69 -0.73
C ALA A 438 -13.79 34.95 -1.18
N GLU A 439 -13.74 34.31 -2.36
CA GLU A 439 -14.85 33.47 -2.86
C GLU A 439 -15.20 32.34 -1.90
N LEU A 440 -14.19 31.58 -1.42
CA LEU A 440 -14.41 30.44 -0.55
C LEU A 440 -14.91 30.84 0.83
N GLU A 441 -14.36 31.91 1.43
CA GLU A 441 -14.81 32.43 2.72
C GLU A 441 -16.28 32.91 2.66
N ALA A 442 -16.68 33.53 1.54
CA ALA A 442 -18.08 33.92 1.33
C ALA A 442 -19.05 32.71 1.24
N ARG A 443 -18.56 31.54 0.89
CA ARG A 443 -19.37 30.30 0.81
C ARG A 443 -19.40 29.52 2.14
N LEU A 444 -18.45 29.79 3.04
CA LEU A 444 -18.36 29.14 4.36
C LEU A 444 -19.13 29.89 5.45
N ASN A 445 -19.40 31.20 5.24
CA ASN A 445 -20.20 32.07 6.10
C ASN A 445 -21.66 32.14 5.56
#